data_59d8bc1dfdfac0e94453a357039a1c67
#
_entry.id   59d8bc1dfdfac0e94453a357039a1c67
#
_cell.length_a   1.000
_cell.length_b   1.000
_cell.length_c   1.000
_cell.angle_alpha   90.00
_cell.angle_beta   90.00
_cell.angle_gamma   90.00
#
_symmetry.space_group_name_H-M   'P 1'
#
loop_
_entity.id
_entity.type
_entity.pdbx_description
1 polymer ?
#
loop_
_entity_poly.entity_id
_entity_poly.type
_entity_poly.pdbx_seq_one_letter_code
_entity_poly.pdbx_strand_id
1 'polypeptide(L)'
;GKLGKIRTVKSWVYLDWKHELPVQPDAPVPEGVDYDFWLGPAPKHPFNINRFHFNFRWYWDYAGGLMTDWGVHLLDYALYGMNQYVPKSVMSTGGKYAFPEDARETPDTQYAIYEFDNIGLIWESTLGIGKGNYGRAHGVAFIGHNGTLVVDRGGWEVIAESPQGQERMEAVPLIEKGGESGLDLHVKNFLQCMKTRETPNASIEIGGHIARVAQLGNIALRTGHKIFWDGDKGEVVGDEKAAQLTRANYRAPWSLPKL
;
A
#
# COMPACT_ATOMS: atom_id res chain seq x y z
N GLY A 1 -4.51 -25.43 -5.32
CA GLY A 1 -3.89 -25.69 -6.63
C GLY A 1 -4.85 -25.54 -7.82
N LYS A 2 -6.12 -25.17 -7.63
CA LYS A 2 -7.13 -25.07 -8.72
C LYS A 2 -6.74 -24.05 -9.79
N LEU A 3 -6.19 -22.90 -9.40
CA LEU A 3 -5.71 -21.87 -10.34
C LEU A 3 -4.45 -22.31 -11.13
N GLY A 4 -3.86 -23.44 -10.79
CA GLY A 4 -2.55 -23.85 -11.29
C GLY A 4 -1.42 -22.95 -10.76
N LYS A 5 -0.29 -22.87 -11.49
CA LYS A 5 0.85 -22.05 -11.08
C LYS A 5 0.50 -20.56 -11.21
N ILE A 6 0.42 -19.86 -10.09
CA ILE A 6 0.28 -18.39 -10.04
C ILE A 6 1.64 -17.78 -10.38
N ARG A 7 1.67 -16.84 -11.31
CA ARG A 7 2.89 -16.17 -11.79
C ARG A 7 2.86 -14.67 -11.61
N THR A 8 1.66 -14.10 -11.57
CA THR A 8 1.45 -12.66 -11.43
C THR A 8 0.35 -12.45 -10.41
N VAL A 9 0.60 -11.51 -9.51
CA VAL A 9 -0.44 -10.97 -8.62
C VAL A 9 -0.56 -9.49 -8.93
N LYS A 10 -1.79 -8.98 -9.06
CA LYS A 10 -2.08 -7.61 -9.34
C LYS A 10 -2.90 -7.02 -8.19
N SER A 11 -2.47 -5.88 -7.69
CA SER A 11 -3.14 -5.13 -6.63
C SER A 11 -3.37 -3.71 -7.10
N TRP A 12 -4.59 -3.16 -6.92
CA TRP A 12 -4.92 -1.84 -7.45
C TRP A 12 -5.90 -1.08 -6.58
N VAL A 13 -5.83 0.27 -6.69
CA VAL A 13 -6.84 1.18 -6.15
C VAL A 13 -7.05 2.38 -7.08
N TYR A 14 -8.30 2.66 -7.40
CA TYR A 14 -8.76 3.76 -8.23
C TYR A 14 -9.80 4.55 -7.44
N LEU A 15 -9.55 5.84 -7.19
CA LEU A 15 -10.39 6.66 -6.32
C LEU A 15 -10.94 7.88 -7.09
N ASP A 16 -12.15 7.76 -7.61
CA ASP A 16 -12.84 8.82 -8.36
C ASP A 16 -13.26 10.01 -7.49
N TRP A 17 -13.42 9.79 -6.20
CA TRP A 17 -13.84 10.81 -5.23
C TRP A 17 -12.71 11.77 -4.79
N LYS A 18 -11.48 11.56 -5.29
CA LYS A 18 -10.34 12.45 -5.03
C LYS A 18 -10.14 13.40 -6.19
N HIS A 19 -10.15 14.68 -5.87
CA HIS A 19 -9.96 15.79 -6.80
C HIS A 19 -8.68 16.55 -6.46
N GLU A 20 -8.38 17.56 -7.27
CA GLU A 20 -7.27 18.47 -7.03
C GLU A 20 -7.29 19.05 -5.60
N LEU A 21 -6.12 19.13 -4.99
CA LEU A 21 -5.90 19.84 -3.73
C LEU A 21 -5.26 21.17 -4.03
N PRO A 22 -6.03 22.30 -4.04
CA PRO A 22 -5.48 23.61 -4.39
C PRO A 22 -4.37 24.03 -3.42
N VAL A 23 -3.34 24.68 -3.95
CA VAL A 23 -2.27 25.26 -3.14
C VAL A 23 -2.84 26.33 -2.21
N GLN A 24 -2.53 26.24 -0.92
CA GLN A 24 -2.92 27.21 0.10
C GLN A 24 -1.67 27.84 0.72
N PRO A 25 -1.74 29.13 1.09
CA PRO A 25 -0.64 29.78 1.80
C PRO A 25 -0.50 29.23 3.22
N ASP A 26 0.70 29.37 3.77
CA ASP A 26 0.92 29.14 5.19
C ASP A 26 0.12 30.15 6.04
N ALA A 27 -0.35 29.71 7.20
CA ALA A 27 -1.23 30.46 8.06
C ALA A 27 -0.81 30.33 9.53
N PRO A 28 -1.33 31.22 10.42
CA PRO A 28 -1.18 31.02 11.86
C PRO A 28 -1.78 29.68 12.29
N VAL A 29 -1.17 29.07 13.32
CA VAL A 29 -1.72 27.84 13.94
C VAL A 29 -3.11 28.17 14.52
N PRO A 30 -4.13 27.34 14.24
CA PRO A 30 -5.47 27.53 14.80
C PRO A 30 -5.45 27.49 16.34
N GLU A 31 -6.35 28.26 16.95
CA GLU A 31 -6.52 28.28 18.40
C GLU A 31 -6.83 26.86 18.94
N GLY A 32 -6.20 26.48 20.05
CA GLY A 32 -6.38 25.18 20.70
C GLY A 32 -5.60 24.03 20.06
N VAL A 33 -4.80 24.27 19.01
CA VAL A 33 -3.96 23.26 18.37
C VAL A 33 -2.53 23.32 18.91
N ASP A 34 -2.07 22.24 19.54
CA ASP A 34 -0.64 22.02 19.80
C ASP A 34 0.04 21.49 18.54
N TYR A 35 0.43 22.42 17.68
CA TYR A 35 0.99 22.09 16.37
C TYR A 35 2.40 21.49 16.48
N ASP A 36 3.19 21.85 17.48
CA ASP A 36 4.50 21.24 17.68
C ASP A 36 4.40 19.76 18.05
N PHE A 37 3.44 19.42 18.91
CA PHE A 37 3.15 18.03 19.24
C PHE A 37 2.54 17.27 18.06
N TRP A 38 1.67 17.91 17.25
CA TRP A 38 1.13 17.32 16.04
C TRP A 38 2.23 16.98 15.03
N LEU A 39 3.21 17.85 14.83
CA LEU A 39 4.37 17.59 13.97
C LEU A 39 5.19 16.39 14.49
N GLY A 40 5.26 16.20 15.81
CA GLY A 40 6.02 15.10 16.42
C GLY A 40 7.46 15.06 15.93
N PRO A 41 7.96 13.90 15.49
CA PRO A 41 9.34 13.74 14.99
C PRO A 41 9.58 14.30 13.59
N ALA A 42 8.54 14.69 12.85
CA ALA A 42 8.67 15.21 11.50
C ALA A 42 9.39 16.57 11.47
N PRO A 43 9.99 16.96 10.34
CA PRO A 43 10.60 18.27 10.16
C PRO A 43 9.63 19.40 10.50
N LYS A 44 10.16 20.51 11.02
CA LYS A 44 9.34 21.65 11.39
C LYS A 44 8.98 22.48 10.16
N HIS A 45 7.69 22.60 9.88
CA HIS A 45 7.12 23.45 8.84
C HIS A 45 6.16 24.49 9.44
N PRO A 46 5.96 25.64 8.80
CA PRO A 46 4.83 26.51 9.10
C PRO A 46 3.51 25.76 8.99
N PHE A 47 2.51 26.20 9.74
CA PHE A 47 1.19 25.61 9.63
C PHE A 47 0.60 25.87 8.23
N ASN A 48 0.11 24.79 7.63
CA ASN A 48 -0.58 24.83 6.35
C ASN A 48 -1.74 23.82 6.38
N ILE A 49 -2.94 24.28 6.09
CA ILE A 49 -4.15 23.47 6.16
C ILE A 49 -4.09 22.25 5.21
N ASN A 50 -3.33 22.36 4.12
CA ASN A 50 -3.15 21.25 3.19
C ASN A 50 -2.34 20.08 3.77
N ARG A 51 -1.53 20.32 4.82
CA ARG A 51 -0.77 19.26 5.52
C ARG A 51 -1.52 18.69 6.72
N PHE A 52 -2.61 19.36 7.12
CA PHE A 52 -3.28 19.08 8.39
C PHE A 52 -4.43 18.08 8.25
N HIS A 53 -4.83 17.41 9.36
CA HIS A 53 -5.89 16.40 9.44
C HIS A 53 -5.80 15.35 8.33
N PHE A 54 -6.85 15.18 7.53
CA PHE A 54 -6.95 14.16 6.51
C PHE A 54 -5.83 14.22 5.46
N ASN A 55 -5.33 15.40 5.13
CA ASN A 55 -4.42 15.60 4.00
C ASN A 55 -2.95 15.29 4.31
N PHE A 56 -2.57 15.06 5.57
CA PHE A 56 -1.19 14.69 5.95
C PHE A 56 -0.63 13.55 5.08
N ARG A 57 -1.48 12.65 4.64
CA ARG A 57 -1.13 11.45 3.87
C ARG A 57 -0.50 11.74 2.50
N TRP A 58 -0.64 12.96 2.01
CA TRP A 58 -0.11 13.40 0.72
C TRP A 58 1.27 14.05 0.78
N TYR A 59 1.90 14.07 1.95
CA TYR A 59 3.19 14.73 2.19
C TYR A 59 4.22 13.74 2.72
N TRP A 60 5.41 13.73 2.10
CA TRP A 60 6.46 12.75 2.38
C TRP A 60 6.98 12.75 3.82
N ASP A 61 6.92 13.90 4.49
CA ASP A 61 7.36 14.01 5.89
C ASP A 61 6.43 13.32 6.89
N TYR A 62 5.19 13.02 6.48
CA TYR A 62 4.17 12.46 7.37
C TYR A 62 3.67 11.08 6.93
N ALA A 63 3.68 10.82 5.63
CA ALA A 63 3.15 9.58 5.05
C ALA A 63 3.73 9.30 3.65
N GLY A 64 3.11 8.44 2.87
CA GLY A 64 3.61 8.02 1.56
C GLY A 64 2.53 7.89 0.48
N GLY A 65 1.50 8.74 0.52
CA GLY A 65 0.43 8.74 -0.49
C GLY A 65 -0.40 7.46 -0.50
N LEU A 66 -1.01 7.16 -1.64
CA LEU A 66 -1.85 5.97 -1.79
C LEU A 66 -1.10 4.66 -1.55
N MET A 67 0.19 4.61 -1.84
CA MET A 67 1.02 3.42 -1.62
C MET A 67 1.04 2.99 -0.15
N THR A 68 1.07 3.93 0.79
CA THR A 68 1.09 3.63 2.23
C THR A 68 -0.27 3.82 2.91
N ASP A 69 -1.25 4.38 2.22
CA ASP A 69 -2.64 4.50 2.69
C ASP A 69 -3.44 3.25 2.26
N TRP A 70 -3.91 3.21 1.02
CA TRP A 70 -4.61 2.05 0.48
C TRP A 70 -3.70 0.87 0.17
N GLY A 71 -2.45 1.14 -0.21
CA GLY A 71 -1.50 0.10 -0.58
C GLY A 71 -1.27 -0.92 0.52
N VAL A 72 -1.13 -0.50 1.77
CA VAL A 72 -0.94 -1.43 2.90
C VAL A 72 -2.11 -2.41 3.05
N HIS A 73 -3.36 -1.99 2.78
CA HIS A 73 -4.51 -2.87 2.84
C HIS A 73 -4.52 -3.91 1.73
N LEU A 74 -4.18 -3.51 0.50
CA LEU A 74 -4.28 -4.38 -0.67
C LEU A 74 -3.03 -5.22 -0.88
N LEU A 75 -1.85 -4.69 -0.51
CA LEU A 75 -0.62 -5.47 -0.45
C LEU A 75 -0.72 -6.57 0.62
N ASP A 76 -1.43 -6.33 1.75
CA ASP A 76 -1.70 -7.36 2.74
C ASP A 76 -2.42 -8.57 2.12
N TYR A 77 -3.53 -8.34 1.39
CA TYR A 77 -4.22 -9.41 0.66
C TYR A 77 -3.29 -10.15 -0.31
N ALA A 78 -2.48 -9.40 -1.06
CA ALA A 78 -1.57 -9.97 -2.05
C ALA A 78 -0.49 -10.84 -1.38
N LEU A 79 0.22 -10.30 -0.38
CA LEU A 79 1.30 -10.98 0.33
C LEU A 79 0.79 -12.20 1.10
N TYR A 80 -0.38 -12.09 1.74
CA TYR A 80 -1.04 -13.20 2.40
C TYR A 80 -1.37 -14.33 1.42
N GLY A 81 -2.02 -14.01 0.29
CA GLY A 81 -2.37 -15.01 -0.72
C GLY A 81 -1.16 -15.62 -1.44
N MET A 82 -0.07 -14.89 -1.57
CA MET A 82 1.21 -15.38 -2.10
C MET A 82 1.99 -16.20 -1.07
N ASN A 83 1.73 -16.01 0.22
CA ASN A 83 2.56 -16.48 1.33
C ASN A 83 4.04 -16.10 1.18
N GLN A 84 4.28 -14.86 0.69
CA GLN A 84 5.62 -14.28 0.51
C GLN A 84 5.58 -12.81 0.93
N TYR A 85 6.49 -12.40 1.81
CA TYR A 85 6.49 -11.07 2.44
C TYR A 85 7.75 -10.23 2.16
N VAL A 86 8.74 -10.82 1.52
CA VAL A 86 10.06 -10.20 1.28
C VAL A 86 10.34 -10.19 -0.22
N PRO A 87 10.22 -9.03 -0.90
CA PRO A 87 10.59 -8.92 -2.30
C PRO A 87 12.13 -8.92 -2.46
N LYS A 88 12.63 -9.43 -3.57
CA LYS A 88 14.04 -9.35 -3.97
C LYS A 88 14.40 -7.98 -4.53
N SER A 89 13.44 -7.40 -5.25
CA SER A 89 13.62 -6.11 -5.90
C SER A 89 12.29 -5.43 -6.17
N VAL A 90 12.34 -4.13 -6.39
CA VAL A 90 11.21 -3.32 -6.79
C VAL A 90 11.63 -2.21 -7.76
N MET A 91 10.79 -1.91 -8.73
CA MET A 91 10.84 -0.71 -9.55
C MET A 91 9.51 0.01 -9.48
N SER A 92 9.52 1.34 -9.57
CA SER A 92 8.31 2.13 -9.53
C SER A 92 8.40 3.36 -10.43
N THR A 93 7.26 3.74 -10.98
CA THR A 93 7.08 4.97 -11.77
C THR A 93 5.75 5.60 -11.44
N GLY A 94 5.62 6.90 -11.66
CA GLY A 94 4.41 7.63 -11.38
C GLY A 94 4.66 9.13 -11.31
N GLY A 95 3.61 9.89 -11.04
CA GLY A 95 3.70 11.33 -10.96
C GLY A 95 2.33 11.97 -10.70
N LYS A 96 2.29 13.28 -10.80
CA LYS A 96 1.05 14.08 -10.78
C LYS A 96 0.54 14.21 -12.23
N TYR A 97 -0.07 13.15 -12.76
CA TYR A 97 -0.51 13.09 -14.15
C TYR A 97 -1.90 13.68 -14.36
N ALA A 98 -2.79 13.50 -13.37
CA ALA A 98 -4.14 14.05 -13.42
C ALA A 98 -4.17 15.49 -12.90
N PHE A 99 -3.38 15.82 -11.88
CA PHE A 99 -3.40 17.09 -11.17
C PHE A 99 -1.98 17.68 -11.04
N PRO A 100 -1.36 18.20 -12.13
CA PRO A 100 0.03 18.63 -12.13
C PRO A 100 0.31 19.81 -11.18
N GLU A 101 -0.65 20.71 -10.99
CA GLU A 101 -0.54 21.88 -10.09
C GLU A 101 -1.00 21.61 -8.66
N ASP A 102 -1.32 20.37 -8.34
CA ASP A 102 -1.82 19.94 -7.04
C ASP A 102 -0.80 20.21 -5.92
N ALA A 103 -1.30 20.58 -4.75
CA ALA A 103 -0.46 20.84 -3.56
C ALA A 103 0.17 19.57 -2.95
N ARG A 104 -0.26 18.36 -3.35
CA ARG A 104 0.32 17.10 -2.87
C ARG A 104 1.77 16.96 -3.30
N GLU A 105 2.56 16.30 -2.48
CA GLU A 105 3.93 15.91 -2.82
C GLU A 105 3.98 14.49 -3.41
N THR A 106 3.05 13.62 -2.97
CA THR A 106 2.94 12.25 -3.45
C THR A 106 2.23 12.19 -4.81
N PRO A 107 2.49 11.15 -5.62
CA PRO A 107 1.87 11.02 -6.93
C PRO A 107 0.35 10.80 -6.84
N ASP A 108 -0.38 11.29 -7.81
CA ASP A 108 -1.78 10.90 -8.04
C ASP A 108 -1.91 9.59 -8.80
N THR A 109 -0.86 9.22 -9.52
CA THR A 109 -0.79 7.99 -10.31
C THR A 109 0.55 7.31 -10.07
N GLN A 110 0.52 6.03 -9.65
CA GLN A 110 1.73 5.26 -9.36
C GLN A 110 1.59 3.81 -9.77
N TYR A 111 2.66 3.27 -10.33
CA TYR A 111 2.84 1.85 -10.66
C TYR A 111 4.10 1.34 -9.97
N ALA A 112 4.03 0.15 -9.36
CA ALA A 112 5.21 -0.51 -8.82
C ALA A 112 5.18 -2.01 -9.18
N ILE A 113 6.37 -2.56 -9.48
CA ILE A 113 6.54 -3.97 -9.81
C ILE A 113 7.56 -4.55 -8.83
N TYR A 114 7.13 -5.54 -8.08
CA TYR A 114 7.93 -6.26 -7.10
C TYR A 114 8.26 -7.65 -7.64
N GLU A 115 9.51 -8.05 -7.50
CA GLU A 115 9.99 -9.38 -7.85
C GLU A 115 10.13 -10.22 -6.57
N PHE A 116 9.43 -11.34 -6.52
CA PHE A 116 9.57 -12.39 -5.52
C PHE A 116 10.18 -13.65 -6.15
N ASP A 117 10.30 -14.75 -5.42
CA ASP A 117 10.98 -15.95 -5.92
C ASP A 117 10.40 -16.51 -7.24
N ASN A 118 9.09 -16.59 -7.35
CA ASN A 118 8.43 -17.17 -8.52
C ASN A 118 7.17 -16.40 -8.93
N ILE A 119 6.98 -15.21 -8.40
CA ILE A 119 5.78 -14.39 -8.60
C ILE A 119 6.21 -12.94 -8.77
N GLY A 120 5.65 -12.26 -9.77
CA GLY A 120 5.67 -10.81 -9.88
C GLY A 120 4.42 -10.22 -9.25
N LEU A 121 4.58 -9.23 -8.37
CA LEU A 121 3.48 -8.44 -7.83
C LEU A 121 3.47 -7.06 -8.45
N ILE A 122 2.32 -6.65 -8.99
CA ILE A 122 2.10 -5.33 -9.58
C ILE A 122 1.17 -4.55 -8.67
N TRP A 123 1.57 -3.34 -8.31
CA TRP A 123 0.75 -2.32 -7.68
C TRP A 123 0.37 -1.24 -8.67
N GLU A 124 -0.90 -0.84 -8.67
CA GLU A 124 -1.40 0.30 -9.43
C GLU A 124 -2.27 1.18 -8.55
N SER A 125 -2.08 2.49 -8.62
CA SER A 125 -2.97 3.44 -7.98
C SER A 125 -3.21 4.66 -8.84
N THR A 126 -4.44 5.19 -8.82
CA THR A 126 -4.79 6.44 -9.50
C THR A 126 -5.91 7.18 -8.77
N LEU A 127 -5.84 8.51 -8.82
CA LEU A 127 -6.91 9.41 -8.37
C LEU A 127 -7.69 9.93 -9.58
N GLY A 128 -8.96 10.28 -9.36
CA GLY A 128 -9.83 10.84 -10.40
C GLY A 128 -10.42 9.80 -11.37
N ILE A 129 -10.18 8.52 -11.16
CA ILE A 129 -10.74 7.43 -11.96
C ILE A 129 -11.35 6.39 -11.01
N GLY A 130 -12.61 5.97 -11.24
CA GLY A 130 -13.35 5.09 -10.31
C GLY A 130 -13.44 3.63 -10.73
N LYS A 131 -13.21 3.31 -12.01
CA LYS A 131 -13.27 1.92 -12.51
C LYS A 131 -11.89 1.43 -12.85
N GLY A 132 -11.39 0.49 -12.06
CA GLY A 132 -10.09 -0.14 -12.25
C GLY A 132 -10.17 -1.51 -12.92
N ASN A 133 -9.22 -2.37 -12.59
CA ASN A 133 -9.12 -3.71 -13.15
C ASN A 133 -10.37 -4.55 -12.81
N TYR A 134 -10.84 -5.34 -13.76
CA TYR A 134 -12.03 -6.19 -13.61
C TYR A 134 -13.31 -5.41 -13.26
N GLY A 135 -13.38 -4.12 -13.62
CA GLY A 135 -14.52 -3.25 -13.30
C GLY A 135 -14.64 -2.85 -11.82
N ARG A 136 -13.64 -3.15 -11.00
CA ARG A 136 -13.61 -2.87 -9.56
C ARG A 136 -12.69 -1.70 -9.23
N ALA A 137 -13.15 -0.78 -8.38
CA ALA A 137 -12.37 0.37 -7.94
C ALA A 137 -11.08 -0.04 -7.20
N HIS A 138 -11.09 -1.17 -6.51
CA HIS A 138 -9.93 -1.73 -5.83
C HIS A 138 -10.03 -3.24 -5.76
N GLY A 139 -8.89 -3.90 -5.58
CA GLY A 139 -8.87 -5.35 -5.43
C GLY A 139 -7.47 -5.96 -5.61
N VAL A 140 -7.46 -7.28 -5.54
CA VAL A 140 -6.30 -8.11 -5.83
C VAL A 140 -6.71 -9.22 -6.77
N ALA A 141 -5.87 -9.50 -7.79
CA ALA A 141 -6.05 -10.61 -8.72
C ALA A 141 -4.85 -11.56 -8.65
N PHE A 142 -5.12 -12.83 -8.44
CA PHE A 142 -4.12 -13.90 -8.47
C PHE A 142 -4.24 -14.62 -9.81
N ILE A 143 -3.29 -14.38 -10.72
CA ILE A 143 -3.33 -14.83 -12.11
C ILE A 143 -2.52 -16.11 -12.25
N GLY A 144 -3.24 -17.22 -12.41
CA GLY A 144 -2.68 -18.54 -12.52
C GLY A 144 -2.78 -19.12 -13.94
N HIS A 145 -2.28 -20.35 -14.11
CA HIS A 145 -2.30 -21.04 -15.40
C HIS A 145 -3.70 -21.44 -15.86
N ASN A 146 -4.58 -21.78 -14.91
CA ASN A 146 -5.91 -22.29 -15.21
C ASN A 146 -7.00 -21.22 -15.07
N GLY A 147 -6.76 -20.16 -14.30
CA GLY A 147 -7.73 -19.11 -14.06
C GLY A 147 -7.19 -18.02 -13.15
N THR A 148 -7.97 -16.95 -13.02
CA THR A 148 -7.68 -15.78 -12.20
C THR A 148 -8.71 -15.67 -11.08
N LEU A 149 -8.24 -15.65 -9.82
CA LEU A 149 -9.05 -15.25 -8.67
C LEU A 149 -8.98 -13.75 -8.52
N VAL A 150 -10.13 -13.10 -8.56
CA VAL A 150 -10.27 -11.66 -8.27
C VAL A 150 -10.99 -11.50 -6.93
N VAL A 151 -10.42 -10.72 -6.01
CA VAL A 151 -10.98 -10.52 -4.67
C VAL A 151 -10.89 -9.07 -4.24
N ASP A 152 -11.91 -8.60 -3.57
CA ASP A 152 -11.96 -7.31 -2.87
C ASP A 152 -12.75 -7.42 -1.56
N ARG A 153 -13.07 -6.28 -0.94
CA ARG A 153 -13.86 -6.24 0.30
C ARG A 153 -15.32 -6.65 0.10
N GLY A 154 -15.85 -6.59 -1.12
CA GLY A 154 -17.24 -6.94 -1.48
C GLY A 154 -17.42 -8.42 -1.80
N GLY A 155 -16.36 -9.13 -2.16
CA GLY A 155 -16.46 -10.53 -2.54
C GLY A 155 -15.33 -11.00 -3.45
N TRP A 156 -15.55 -12.16 -4.08
CA TRP A 156 -14.56 -12.77 -4.95
C TRP A 156 -15.23 -13.54 -6.11
N GLU A 157 -14.48 -13.71 -7.18
CA GLU A 157 -14.86 -14.50 -8.35
C GLU A 157 -13.65 -15.22 -8.94
N VAL A 158 -13.89 -16.24 -9.77
CA VAL A 158 -12.84 -16.90 -10.54
C VAL A 158 -13.19 -16.85 -12.02
N ILE A 159 -12.29 -16.26 -12.79
CA ILE A 159 -12.35 -16.19 -14.24
C ILE A 159 -11.49 -17.33 -14.80
N ALA A 160 -12.09 -18.25 -15.54
CA ALA A 160 -11.37 -19.37 -16.15
C ALA A 160 -10.51 -18.91 -17.33
N GLU A 161 -9.32 -19.47 -17.47
CA GLU A 161 -8.54 -19.36 -18.72
C GLU A 161 -9.15 -20.28 -19.78
N SER A 162 -9.36 -19.73 -20.98
CA SER A 162 -10.04 -20.44 -22.09
C SER A 162 -9.21 -20.42 -23.38
N PRO A 163 -8.01 -20.99 -23.40
CA PRO A 163 -7.21 -21.03 -24.61
C PRO A 163 -7.95 -21.83 -25.68
N GLN A 164 -8.07 -21.25 -26.88
CA GLN A 164 -8.77 -21.85 -28.03
C GLN A 164 -10.24 -22.19 -27.72
N GLY A 165 -10.90 -21.47 -26.78
CA GLY A 165 -12.31 -21.69 -26.42
C GLY A 165 -12.57 -22.86 -25.48
N GLN A 166 -11.55 -23.53 -24.97
CA GLN A 166 -11.68 -24.59 -24.00
C GLN A 166 -11.25 -24.11 -22.61
N GLU A 167 -12.17 -24.11 -21.68
CA GLU A 167 -11.91 -23.73 -20.29
C GLU A 167 -10.99 -24.72 -19.59
N ARG A 168 -9.98 -24.21 -18.86
CA ARG A 168 -9.04 -25.01 -18.07
C ARG A 168 -9.56 -25.38 -16.68
N MET A 169 -10.55 -24.66 -16.21
CA MET A 169 -11.23 -24.89 -14.95
C MET A 169 -12.65 -24.33 -15.00
N GLU A 170 -13.49 -24.71 -14.08
CA GLU A 170 -14.80 -24.12 -13.90
C GLU A 170 -14.67 -22.68 -13.38
N ALA A 171 -15.30 -21.73 -14.07
CA ALA A 171 -15.43 -20.35 -13.59
C ALA A 171 -16.33 -20.29 -12.36
N VAL A 172 -16.04 -19.37 -11.45
CA VAL A 172 -16.91 -19.12 -10.28
C VAL A 172 -17.45 -17.69 -10.41
N PRO A 173 -18.77 -17.51 -10.54
CA PRO A 173 -19.36 -16.18 -10.59
C PRO A 173 -19.12 -15.44 -9.27
N LEU A 174 -19.33 -14.12 -9.25
CA LEU A 174 -19.13 -13.30 -8.06
C LEU A 174 -19.89 -13.88 -6.86
N ILE A 175 -19.13 -14.21 -5.83
CA ILE A 175 -19.64 -14.57 -4.50
C ILE A 175 -19.48 -13.34 -3.62
N GLU A 176 -20.58 -12.71 -3.27
CA GLU A 176 -20.59 -11.56 -2.39
C GLU A 176 -20.18 -11.95 -0.96
N LYS A 177 -19.48 -11.04 -0.29
CA LYS A 177 -19.14 -11.21 1.11
C LYS A 177 -20.41 -11.19 1.97
N GLY A 178 -20.64 -12.29 2.68
CA GLY A 178 -21.64 -12.39 3.75
C GLY A 178 -21.03 -12.32 5.14
N GLY A 179 -21.89 -12.36 6.16
CA GLY A 179 -21.48 -12.53 7.56
C GLY A 179 -21.09 -11.27 8.32
N GLU A 180 -20.37 -11.44 9.41
CA GLU A 180 -19.98 -10.38 10.36
C GLU A 180 -18.99 -9.39 9.74
N SER A 181 -19.02 -8.15 10.23
CA SER A 181 -18.07 -7.11 9.84
C SER A 181 -16.63 -7.54 10.12
N GLY A 182 -15.75 -7.41 9.12
CA GLY A 182 -14.33 -7.69 9.32
C GLY A 182 -13.67 -6.83 10.39
N LEU A 183 -14.17 -5.60 10.60
CA LEU A 183 -13.70 -4.72 11.67
C LEU A 183 -14.05 -5.28 13.06
N ASP A 184 -15.29 -5.76 13.25
CA ASP A 184 -15.72 -6.34 14.51
C ASP A 184 -14.94 -7.60 14.85
N LEU A 185 -14.71 -8.47 13.86
CA LEU A 185 -13.88 -9.66 14.02
C LEU A 185 -12.44 -9.30 14.39
N HIS A 186 -11.87 -8.27 13.76
CA HIS A 186 -10.52 -7.79 14.07
C HIS A 186 -10.43 -7.25 15.51
N VAL A 187 -11.38 -6.41 15.94
CA VAL A 187 -11.42 -5.87 17.30
C VAL A 187 -11.59 -6.99 18.32
N LYS A 188 -12.50 -7.95 18.07
CA LYS A 188 -12.69 -9.12 18.95
C LYS A 188 -11.40 -9.94 19.09
N ASN A 189 -10.71 -10.21 17.99
CA ASN A 189 -9.43 -10.93 18.02
C ASN A 189 -8.38 -10.17 18.84
N PHE A 190 -8.23 -8.87 18.64
CA PHE A 190 -7.29 -8.05 19.40
C PHE A 190 -7.58 -8.07 20.91
N LEU A 191 -8.84 -7.84 21.30
CA LEU A 191 -9.25 -7.87 22.71
C LEU A 191 -9.08 -9.26 23.34
N GLN A 192 -9.30 -10.33 22.58
CA GLN A 192 -9.06 -11.69 23.06
C GLN A 192 -7.56 -11.93 23.29
N CYS A 193 -6.70 -11.55 22.33
CA CYS A 193 -5.25 -11.69 22.45
C CYS A 193 -4.66 -10.87 23.60
N MET A 194 -5.25 -9.71 23.94
CA MET A 194 -4.88 -8.96 25.14
C MET A 194 -5.07 -9.78 26.44
N LYS A 195 -6.11 -10.63 26.49
CA LYS A 195 -6.43 -11.48 27.65
C LYS A 195 -5.60 -12.77 27.66
N THR A 196 -5.50 -13.44 26.50
CA THR A 196 -4.85 -14.75 26.40
C THR A 196 -3.34 -14.67 26.18
N ARG A 197 -2.83 -13.52 25.73
CA ARG A 197 -1.43 -13.31 25.28
C ARG A 197 -1.05 -14.14 24.06
N GLU A 198 -2.02 -14.63 23.32
CA GLU A 198 -1.81 -15.22 21.99
C GLU A 198 -1.44 -14.15 20.95
N THR A 199 -0.78 -14.57 19.88
CA THR A 199 -0.45 -13.67 18.77
C THR A 199 -1.72 -13.29 18.01
N PRO A 200 -2.02 -11.99 17.82
CA PRO A 200 -3.17 -11.58 17.03
C PRO A 200 -3.01 -11.93 15.55
N ASN A 201 -4.14 -12.09 14.84
CA ASN A 201 -4.14 -12.37 13.40
C ASN A 201 -3.39 -11.30 12.60
N ALA A 202 -3.50 -10.03 13.01
CA ALA A 202 -2.72 -8.92 12.46
C ALA A 202 -1.57 -8.60 13.41
N SER A 203 -0.53 -9.41 13.40
CA SER A 203 0.64 -9.20 14.25
C SER A 203 1.50 -8.05 13.76
N ILE A 204 2.33 -7.49 14.67
CA ILE A 204 3.25 -6.41 14.31
C ILE A 204 4.27 -6.84 13.25
N GLU A 205 4.67 -8.09 13.23
CA GLU A 205 5.59 -8.66 12.25
C GLU A 205 4.97 -8.62 10.84
N ILE A 206 3.71 -9.07 10.70
CA ILE A 206 2.96 -8.99 9.45
C ILE A 206 2.80 -7.54 9.01
N GLY A 207 2.34 -6.67 9.92
CA GLY A 207 2.19 -5.23 9.65
C GLY A 207 3.50 -4.58 9.25
N GLY A 208 4.61 -4.93 9.89
CA GLY A 208 5.95 -4.45 9.57
C GLY A 208 6.42 -4.88 8.18
N HIS A 209 6.15 -6.12 7.77
CA HIS A 209 6.46 -6.59 6.41
C HIS A 209 5.67 -5.83 5.35
N ILE A 210 4.36 -5.66 5.55
CA ILE A 210 3.47 -4.96 4.61
C ILE A 210 3.91 -3.49 4.46
N ALA A 211 4.16 -2.80 5.57
CA ALA A 211 4.63 -1.42 5.57
C ALA A 211 5.97 -1.28 4.82
N ARG A 212 6.88 -2.21 5.02
CA ARG A 212 8.17 -2.25 4.32
C ARG A 212 8.00 -2.39 2.81
N VAL A 213 7.16 -3.33 2.36
CA VAL A 213 6.88 -3.53 0.92
C VAL A 213 6.30 -2.25 0.32
N ALA A 214 5.34 -1.60 0.97
CA ALA A 214 4.78 -0.33 0.52
C ALA A 214 5.85 0.77 0.44
N GLN A 215 6.69 0.93 1.48
CA GLN A 215 7.74 1.94 1.50
C GLN A 215 8.82 1.69 0.44
N LEU A 216 9.21 0.44 0.17
CA LEU A 216 10.15 0.12 -0.91
C LEU A 216 9.63 0.58 -2.27
N GLY A 217 8.31 0.47 -2.54
CA GLY A 217 7.69 1.01 -3.75
C GLY A 217 7.82 2.54 -3.85
N ASN A 218 7.65 3.26 -2.75
CA ASN A 218 7.87 4.70 -2.69
C ASN A 218 9.34 5.10 -2.84
N ILE A 219 10.25 4.34 -2.23
CA ILE A 219 11.69 4.58 -2.36
C ILE A 219 12.11 4.39 -3.82
N ALA A 220 11.66 3.32 -4.50
CA ALA A 220 11.92 3.09 -5.91
C ALA A 220 11.39 4.23 -6.80
N LEU A 221 10.20 4.76 -6.52
CA LEU A 221 9.66 5.94 -7.20
C LEU A 221 10.57 7.16 -7.03
N ARG A 222 10.94 7.47 -5.79
CA ARG A 222 11.71 8.66 -5.44
C ARG A 222 13.17 8.62 -5.94
N THR A 223 13.72 7.43 -6.10
CA THR A 223 15.06 7.24 -6.66
C THR A 223 15.07 7.15 -8.18
N GLY A 224 13.96 6.70 -8.79
CA GLY A 224 13.79 6.59 -10.24
C GLY A 224 14.45 5.37 -10.87
N HIS A 225 14.85 4.38 -10.09
CA HIS A 225 15.46 3.14 -10.60
C HIS A 225 15.08 1.90 -9.78
N LYS A 226 15.46 0.71 -10.27
CA LYS A 226 15.22 -0.56 -9.60
C LYS A 226 16.05 -0.65 -8.32
N ILE A 227 15.39 -1.02 -7.21
CA ILE A 227 16.00 -1.23 -5.91
C ILE A 227 16.08 -2.72 -5.61
N PHE A 228 17.19 -3.17 -5.05
CA PHE A 228 17.38 -4.52 -4.53
C PHE A 228 17.32 -4.50 -3.00
N TRP A 229 16.65 -5.49 -2.44
CA TRP A 229 16.42 -5.60 -0.99
C TRP A 229 17.02 -6.89 -0.45
N ASP A 230 17.86 -6.78 0.59
CA ASP A 230 18.34 -7.90 1.39
C ASP A 230 17.40 -8.09 2.58
N GLY A 231 16.56 -9.13 2.50
CA GLY A 231 15.55 -9.40 3.53
C GLY A 231 16.13 -9.87 4.85
N ASP A 232 17.29 -10.54 4.83
CA ASP A 232 17.94 -11.07 6.02
C ASP A 232 18.59 -9.94 6.83
N LYS A 233 19.19 -8.99 6.13
CA LYS A 233 19.80 -7.81 6.76
C LYS A 233 18.82 -6.67 6.99
N GLY A 234 17.70 -6.65 6.27
CA GLY A 234 16.72 -5.56 6.33
C GLY A 234 17.24 -4.25 5.72
N GLU A 235 18.01 -4.33 4.62
CA GLU A 235 18.66 -3.17 4.01
C GLU A 235 18.56 -3.16 2.48
N VAL A 236 18.68 -1.98 1.89
CA VAL A 236 18.83 -1.79 0.44
C VAL A 236 20.26 -2.16 0.02
N VAL A 237 20.38 -2.91 -1.08
CA VAL A 237 21.66 -3.38 -1.58
C VAL A 237 22.23 -2.43 -2.63
N GLY A 238 23.43 -1.91 -2.39
CA GLY A 238 24.22 -1.22 -3.41
C GLY A 238 23.73 0.15 -3.85
N ASP A 239 22.84 0.79 -3.07
CA ASP A 239 22.23 2.08 -3.38
C ASP A 239 22.16 2.98 -2.14
N GLU A 240 23.12 3.88 -1.98
CA GLU A 240 23.18 4.78 -0.83
C GLU A 240 22.01 5.76 -0.77
N LYS A 241 21.54 6.27 -1.93
CA LYS A 241 20.42 7.21 -1.99
C LYS A 241 19.13 6.53 -1.54
N ALA A 242 18.88 5.31 -1.98
CA ALA A 242 17.74 4.52 -1.54
C ALA A 242 17.87 4.12 -0.05
N ALA A 243 19.06 3.74 0.40
CA ALA A 243 19.33 3.40 1.80
C ALA A 243 19.05 4.57 2.75
N GLN A 244 19.39 5.80 2.37
CA GLN A 244 19.07 7.00 3.16
C GLN A 244 17.54 7.20 3.32
N LEU A 245 16.74 6.84 2.31
CA LEU A 245 15.29 6.94 2.37
C LEU A 245 14.62 5.87 3.24
N THR A 246 15.35 4.84 3.68
CA THR A 246 14.81 3.83 4.62
C THR A 246 14.76 4.32 6.06
N ARG A 247 15.32 5.49 6.35
CA ARG A 247 15.39 6.07 7.70
C ARG A 247 14.70 7.42 7.74
N ALA A 248 13.90 7.63 8.76
CA ALA A 248 13.31 8.94 9.02
C ALA A 248 14.32 9.85 9.73
N ASN A 249 14.38 11.12 9.32
CA ASN A 249 15.16 12.16 10.00
C ASN A 249 14.32 12.77 11.12
N TYR A 250 14.49 12.30 12.34
CA TYR A 250 13.76 12.84 13.49
C TYR A 250 14.35 14.16 13.96
N ARG A 251 13.49 15.15 14.15
CA ARG A 251 13.88 16.41 14.80
C ARG A 251 13.97 16.26 16.31
N ALA A 252 14.90 16.96 16.93
CA ALA A 252 14.98 17.02 18.39
C ALA A 252 13.68 17.62 19.02
N PRO A 253 13.25 17.13 20.20
CA PRO A 253 13.91 16.13 21.04
C PRO A 253 13.55 14.65 20.71
N TRP A 254 12.88 14.41 19.60
CA TRP A 254 12.41 13.08 19.22
C TRP A 254 13.57 12.17 18.78
N SER A 255 13.55 10.95 19.23
CA SER A 255 14.48 9.91 18.83
C SER A 255 13.84 8.53 18.94
N LEU A 256 14.35 7.57 18.16
CA LEU A 256 13.96 6.17 18.37
C LEU A 256 14.45 5.70 19.76
N PRO A 257 13.66 4.88 20.45
CA PRO A 257 14.11 4.22 21.68
C PRO A 257 15.41 3.45 21.40
N LYS A 258 16.35 3.50 22.33
CA LYS A 258 17.49 2.59 22.31
C LYS A 258 16.98 1.23 22.79
N LEU A 259 17.01 0.23 21.92
CA LEU A 259 16.67 -1.15 22.24
C LEU A 259 17.85 -1.84 22.90
#